data_a2bfceb81792f404bc4f2e33cbde8fed
#
_entry.id   a2bfceb81792f404bc4f2e33cbde8fed
#
_cell.length_a   1.000
_cell.length_b   1.000
_cell.length_c   1.000
_cell.angle_alpha   90.00
_cell.angle_beta   90.00
_cell.angle_gamma   90.00
#
_symmetry.space_group_name_H-M   'P 1'
#
loop_
_entity.id
_entity.type
_entity.pdbx_description
1 polymer ?
#
loop_
_entity_poly.entity_id
_entity_poly.type
_entity_poly.pdbx_seq_one_letter_code
_entity_poly.pdbx_strand_id
1 'polypeptide(L)'
;MLSIALLMALGSFALIGLKVTSPNMKKTGEHFFKTHQTADLTLISTYSINQTDQDLLNTIKKKNVDIEYGYFKDAVIKGKNTAFRIFSKPNKISTYDLIEGKLPTKDGEIALSSTYKEEYSVGDKINFSEPVDSSGQKQLKEQTYTITGFVNSSELLSRNRLGNASAGTGKLDGYAIVPETDFTSNDYMIARIRYKDLENVSPFSKEYANKISERKAELKELFKDEPEKRLAEIKSQSQAQITQAKQELETALAQTQQMATSNPAEAASVKEATAKIEAKQKELEESQAMVDNLPAPSYQFYSRREIPGSEGYVAYESNINIIHDVSNIFPVALYFMAALVTFVTMGRFVEEERGKAGIFNALGYSNSRIIHKFVIYGLITSITGTTAGVITGHTLLPLLIHNTYKSDLQLPAFELHFYLGLTLVAFLLGLLSAVLPAFAVAKKELWEKSFPTPPSKIHLVQELRLS
;
A
#
# COMPACT_ATOMS: atom_id res chain seq x y z
N MET A 1 2.50 19.27 40.59
CA MET A 1 3.41 18.18 40.29
C MET A 1 2.87 17.23 39.22
N LEU A 2 1.75 16.56 39.50
CA LEU A 2 1.14 15.59 38.56
C LEU A 2 0.83 16.23 37.18
N SER A 3 0.30 17.44 37.15
CA SER A 3 -0.03 18.15 35.90
C SER A 3 1.18 18.38 35.00
N ILE A 4 2.34 18.74 35.57
CA ILE A 4 3.58 18.96 34.80
C ILE A 4 4.08 17.63 34.28
N ALA A 5 4.11 16.56 35.10
CA ALA A 5 4.53 15.22 34.67
C ALA A 5 3.63 14.67 33.55
N LEU A 6 2.30 14.86 33.65
CA LEU A 6 1.36 14.44 32.61
C LEU A 6 1.56 15.21 31.31
N LEU A 7 1.82 16.52 31.37
CA LEU A 7 2.10 17.32 30.17
C LEU A 7 3.44 16.91 29.52
N MET A 8 4.48 16.64 30.31
CA MET A 8 5.76 16.12 29.80
C MET A 8 5.57 14.74 29.18
N ALA A 9 4.75 13.87 29.82
CA ALA A 9 4.41 12.57 29.27
C ALA A 9 3.67 12.69 27.93
N LEU A 10 2.65 13.59 27.86
CA LEU A 10 1.88 13.81 26.62
C LEU A 10 2.76 14.39 25.51
N GLY A 11 3.59 15.39 25.81
CA GLY A 11 4.52 15.97 24.84
C GLY A 11 5.52 14.95 24.30
N SER A 12 6.12 14.15 25.19
CA SER A 12 7.07 13.09 24.82
C SER A 12 6.39 11.94 24.09
N PHE A 13 5.20 11.54 24.49
CA PHE A 13 4.35 10.56 23.81
C PHE A 13 4.06 10.97 22.37
N ALA A 14 3.62 12.21 22.16
CA ALA A 14 3.31 12.71 20.83
C ALA A 14 4.57 12.87 19.97
N LEU A 15 5.66 13.40 20.55
CA LEU A 15 6.93 13.56 19.82
C LEU A 15 7.45 12.19 19.35
N ILE A 16 7.65 11.29 20.31
CA ILE A 16 8.22 9.98 20.01
C ILE A 16 7.27 9.19 19.10
N GLY A 17 6.00 9.10 19.50
CA GLY A 17 5.04 8.28 18.78
C GLY A 17 4.86 8.68 17.32
N LEU A 18 4.73 9.97 17.03
CA LEU A 18 4.61 10.44 15.65
C LEU A 18 5.94 10.33 14.89
N LYS A 19 7.07 10.68 15.53
CA LYS A 19 8.40 10.63 14.89
C LYS A 19 8.86 9.22 14.56
N VAL A 20 8.51 8.20 15.36
CA VAL A 20 8.91 6.82 15.10
C VAL A 20 7.92 6.08 14.18
N THR A 21 6.67 6.53 14.06
CA THR A 21 5.65 5.85 13.26
C THR A 21 6.01 5.84 11.78
N SER A 22 6.34 6.99 11.19
CA SER A 22 6.70 7.07 9.77
C SER A 22 7.90 6.18 9.39
N PRO A 23 9.06 6.21 10.09
CA PRO A 23 10.17 5.31 9.78
C PRO A 23 9.86 3.83 10.07
N ASN A 24 9.02 3.50 11.07
CA ASN A 24 8.58 2.13 11.29
C ASN A 24 7.69 1.64 10.15
N MET A 25 6.74 2.44 9.68
CA MET A 25 5.93 2.12 8.50
C MET A 25 6.80 1.90 7.26
N LYS A 26 7.79 2.79 7.03
CA LYS A 26 8.74 2.61 5.92
C LYS A 26 9.45 1.26 6.00
N LYS A 27 10.06 0.94 7.13
CA LYS A 27 10.78 -0.33 7.33
C LYS A 27 9.86 -1.54 7.18
N THR A 28 8.66 -1.49 7.76
CA THR A 28 7.66 -2.55 7.61
C THR A 28 7.31 -2.78 6.14
N GLY A 29 7.04 -1.71 5.37
CA GLY A 29 6.78 -1.80 3.93
C GLY A 29 7.99 -2.28 3.13
N GLU A 30 9.18 -1.77 3.41
CA GLU A 30 10.44 -2.20 2.76
C GLU A 30 10.70 -3.69 2.98
N HIS A 31 10.55 -4.17 4.22
CA HIS A 31 10.70 -5.58 4.55
C HIS A 31 9.65 -6.43 3.81
N PHE A 32 8.39 -6.03 3.83
CA PHE A 32 7.31 -6.72 3.15
C PHE A 32 7.57 -6.86 1.64
N PHE A 33 7.89 -5.76 0.96
CA PHE A 33 8.18 -5.78 -0.47
C PHE A 33 9.45 -6.56 -0.81
N LYS A 34 10.45 -6.53 0.06
CA LYS A 34 11.69 -7.31 -0.09
C LYS A 34 11.43 -8.80 0.08
N THR A 35 10.68 -9.20 1.13
CA THR A 35 10.33 -10.60 1.42
C THR A 35 9.55 -11.23 0.28
N HIS A 36 8.55 -10.51 -0.25
CA HIS A 36 7.72 -10.99 -1.36
C HIS A 36 8.34 -10.71 -2.75
N GLN A 37 9.54 -10.18 -2.79
CA GLN A 37 10.22 -9.80 -4.03
C GLN A 37 9.31 -9.04 -4.99
N THR A 38 8.53 -8.07 -4.45
CA THR A 38 7.52 -7.34 -5.22
C THR A 38 8.15 -6.68 -6.45
N ALA A 39 7.51 -6.84 -7.61
CA ALA A 39 7.97 -6.31 -8.89
C ALA A 39 8.22 -4.79 -8.82
N ASP A 40 9.25 -4.32 -9.50
CA ASP A 40 9.56 -2.89 -9.64
C ASP A 40 8.80 -2.28 -10.81
N LEU A 41 8.71 -3.04 -11.91
CA LEU A 41 7.89 -2.75 -13.07
C LEU A 41 7.08 -3.98 -13.46
N THR A 42 5.90 -3.75 -14.02
CA THR A 42 5.01 -4.80 -14.53
C THR A 42 4.59 -4.44 -15.94
N LEU A 43 4.83 -5.33 -16.89
CA LEU A 43 4.30 -5.24 -18.24
C LEU A 43 2.97 -5.99 -18.31
N ILE A 44 1.95 -5.33 -18.85
CA ILE A 44 0.66 -5.95 -19.22
C ILE A 44 0.44 -5.65 -20.71
N SER A 45 0.13 -6.69 -21.48
CA SER A 45 -0.21 -6.58 -22.91
C SER A 45 -1.68 -6.92 -23.12
N THR A 46 -2.34 -6.21 -24.07
CA THR A 46 -3.75 -6.47 -24.42
C THR A 46 -3.92 -7.75 -25.25
N TYR A 47 -2.88 -8.18 -25.97
CA TYR A 47 -2.92 -9.40 -26.81
C TYR A 47 -1.90 -10.46 -26.35
N SER A 48 -1.67 -10.54 -25.03
CA SER A 48 -0.68 -11.42 -24.41
C SER A 48 0.79 -11.07 -24.75
N ILE A 49 1.70 -11.78 -24.14
CA ILE A 49 3.16 -11.66 -24.27
C ILE A 49 3.66 -12.92 -24.92
N ASN A 50 3.94 -12.85 -26.22
CA ASN A 50 4.40 -14.00 -27.01
C ASN A 50 5.91 -14.26 -26.82
N GLN A 51 6.44 -15.26 -27.55
CA GLN A 51 7.86 -15.59 -27.48
C GLN A 51 8.77 -14.45 -27.96
N THR A 52 8.37 -13.68 -28.97
CA THR A 52 9.13 -12.53 -29.47
C THR A 52 9.24 -11.45 -28.40
N ASP A 53 8.15 -11.15 -27.73
CA ASP A 53 8.13 -10.20 -26.60
C ASP A 53 9.01 -10.67 -25.43
N GLN A 54 9.01 -11.99 -25.14
CA GLN A 54 9.86 -12.59 -24.12
C GLN A 54 11.34 -12.49 -24.50
N ASP A 55 11.69 -12.74 -25.76
CA ASP A 55 13.06 -12.63 -26.27
C ASP A 55 13.55 -11.17 -26.20
N LEU A 56 12.67 -10.22 -26.49
CA LEU A 56 12.95 -8.80 -26.35
C LEU A 56 13.22 -8.43 -24.88
N LEU A 57 12.37 -8.87 -23.96
CA LEU A 57 12.58 -8.70 -22.52
C LEU A 57 13.85 -9.41 -22.02
N ASN A 58 14.23 -10.54 -22.61
CA ASN A 58 15.46 -11.24 -22.25
C ASN A 58 16.72 -10.43 -22.57
N THR A 59 16.67 -9.44 -23.48
CA THR A 59 17.79 -8.55 -23.75
C THR A 59 18.19 -7.71 -22.54
N ILE A 60 17.22 -7.34 -21.69
CA ILE A 60 17.48 -6.59 -20.45
C ILE A 60 17.92 -7.49 -19.28
N LYS A 61 17.66 -8.81 -19.34
CA LYS A 61 18.02 -9.79 -18.30
C LYS A 61 19.52 -9.84 -18.02
N LYS A 62 20.35 -9.51 -19.01
CA LYS A 62 21.81 -9.38 -18.87
C LYS A 62 22.26 -8.25 -17.91
N LYS A 63 21.35 -7.35 -17.51
CA LYS A 63 21.62 -6.21 -16.64
C LYS A 63 21.26 -6.47 -15.16
N ASN A 64 21.36 -7.68 -14.64
CA ASN A 64 20.94 -8.03 -13.28
C ASN A 64 19.44 -7.82 -13.02
N VAL A 65 18.61 -8.26 -13.94
CA VAL A 65 17.14 -8.16 -13.88
C VAL A 65 16.56 -9.57 -13.79
N ASP A 66 15.65 -9.77 -12.84
CA ASP A 66 14.81 -10.96 -12.77
C ASP A 66 13.45 -10.65 -13.44
N ILE A 67 12.97 -11.58 -14.26
CA ILE A 67 11.67 -11.48 -14.93
C ILE A 67 10.89 -12.76 -14.67
N GLU A 68 9.64 -12.60 -14.25
CA GLU A 68 8.70 -13.71 -14.08
C GLU A 68 7.41 -13.41 -14.85
N TYR A 69 7.04 -14.36 -15.68
CA TYR A 69 5.81 -14.31 -16.47
C TYR A 69 4.66 -14.95 -15.72
N GLY A 70 3.44 -14.60 -16.09
CA GLY A 70 2.25 -15.17 -15.47
C GLY A 70 0.99 -14.87 -16.26
N TYR A 71 -0.11 -15.37 -15.73
CA TYR A 71 -1.44 -15.21 -16.30
C TYR A 71 -2.36 -14.49 -15.33
N PHE A 72 -3.40 -13.86 -15.86
CA PHE A 72 -4.55 -13.44 -15.09
C PHE A 72 -5.80 -13.45 -15.94
N LYS A 73 -6.95 -13.66 -15.30
CA LYS A 73 -8.26 -13.56 -15.92
C LYS A 73 -9.25 -12.97 -14.95
N ASP A 74 -10.08 -12.06 -15.46
CA ASP A 74 -11.22 -11.56 -14.69
C ASP A 74 -12.41 -12.49 -14.89
N ALA A 75 -13.02 -12.90 -13.78
CA ALA A 75 -14.19 -13.76 -13.76
C ALA A 75 -15.17 -13.29 -12.67
N VAL A 76 -16.43 -13.65 -12.78
CA VAL A 76 -17.45 -13.35 -11.76
C VAL A 76 -17.80 -14.59 -10.96
N ILE A 77 -18.11 -14.44 -9.69
CA ILE A 77 -18.70 -15.52 -8.90
C ILE A 77 -20.07 -15.87 -9.52
N LYS A 78 -20.28 -17.14 -9.85
CA LYS A 78 -21.50 -17.61 -10.50
C LYS A 78 -22.74 -17.25 -9.66
N GLY A 79 -23.69 -16.56 -10.28
CA GLY A 79 -24.90 -16.08 -9.59
C GLY A 79 -24.75 -14.77 -8.82
N LYS A 80 -23.55 -14.15 -8.84
CA LYS A 80 -23.28 -12.83 -8.27
C LYS A 80 -22.62 -11.95 -9.34
N ASN A 81 -22.67 -10.62 -9.16
CA ASN A 81 -21.92 -9.68 -10.02
C ASN A 81 -20.54 -9.33 -9.45
N THR A 82 -20.07 -10.11 -8.48
CA THR A 82 -18.78 -9.93 -7.79
C THR A 82 -17.64 -10.36 -8.71
N ALA A 83 -16.80 -9.43 -9.14
CA ALA A 83 -15.70 -9.68 -10.05
C ALA A 83 -14.39 -9.97 -9.31
N PHE A 84 -13.72 -11.04 -9.71
CA PHE A 84 -12.42 -11.46 -9.22
C PHE A 84 -11.39 -11.43 -10.34
N ARG A 85 -10.18 -11.00 -10.04
CA ARG A 85 -9.01 -11.27 -10.88
C ARG A 85 -8.28 -12.49 -10.36
N ILE A 86 -8.31 -13.55 -11.15
CA ILE A 86 -7.66 -14.81 -10.85
C ILE A 86 -6.29 -14.78 -11.52
N PHE A 87 -5.24 -14.84 -10.70
CA PHE A 87 -3.84 -14.86 -11.15
C PHE A 87 -3.27 -16.27 -11.11
N SER A 88 -2.33 -16.56 -11.99
CA SER A 88 -1.42 -17.68 -11.78
C SER A 88 -0.54 -17.43 -10.57
N LYS A 89 -0.33 -18.45 -9.74
CA LYS A 89 0.53 -18.35 -8.56
C LYS A 89 1.97 -18.04 -8.98
N PRO A 90 2.57 -16.92 -8.56
CA PRO A 90 3.95 -16.63 -8.83
C PRO A 90 4.87 -17.52 -7.99
N ASN A 91 6.05 -17.84 -8.54
CA ASN A 91 7.05 -18.65 -7.84
C ASN A 91 8.06 -17.81 -7.07
N LYS A 92 8.41 -16.62 -7.58
CA LYS A 92 9.52 -15.82 -7.04
C LYS A 92 9.17 -14.35 -6.89
N ILE A 93 8.62 -13.69 -7.92
CA ILE A 93 8.39 -12.25 -7.95
C ILE A 93 6.95 -11.95 -7.61
N SER A 94 6.72 -11.01 -6.68
CA SER A 94 5.39 -10.61 -6.19
C SER A 94 4.62 -11.78 -5.57
N THR A 95 5.30 -12.57 -4.74
CA THR A 95 4.67 -13.65 -3.99
C THR A 95 3.62 -13.15 -3.03
N TYR A 96 2.70 -14.01 -2.65
CA TYR A 96 1.58 -13.70 -1.75
C TYR A 96 1.94 -14.06 -0.31
N ASP A 97 1.43 -13.26 0.63
CA ASP A 97 1.49 -13.54 2.06
C ASP A 97 0.33 -14.47 2.44
N LEU A 98 0.65 -15.66 2.95
CA LEU A 98 -0.34 -16.65 3.35
C LEU A 98 -0.89 -16.32 4.73
N ILE A 99 -2.19 -16.03 4.81
CA ILE A 99 -2.88 -15.65 6.04
C ILE A 99 -3.49 -16.87 6.73
N GLU A 100 -4.03 -17.82 5.95
CA GLU A 100 -4.63 -19.05 6.47
C GLU A 100 -4.62 -20.15 5.42
N GLY A 101 -4.54 -21.41 5.87
CA GLY A 101 -4.59 -22.59 5.00
C GLY A 101 -3.27 -22.86 4.30
N LYS A 102 -3.32 -23.13 3.00
CA LYS A 102 -2.15 -23.41 2.14
C LYS A 102 -2.31 -22.77 0.76
N LEU A 103 -1.20 -22.50 0.09
CA LEU A 103 -1.20 -22.05 -1.30
C LEU A 103 -1.65 -23.20 -2.23
N PRO A 104 -2.36 -22.90 -3.32
CA PRO A 104 -2.81 -23.89 -4.29
C PRO A 104 -1.62 -24.52 -5.00
N THR A 105 -1.68 -25.85 -5.21
CA THR A 105 -0.62 -26.65 -5.84
C THR A 105 -1.13 -27.56 -6.95
N LYS A 106 -2.44 -27.82 -7.01
CA LYS A 106 -3.09 -28.72 -7.97
C LYS A 106 -4.21 -27.98 -8.70
N ASP A 107 -4.50 -28.40 -9.91
CA ASP A 107 -5.64 -27.92 -10.69
C ASP A 107 -6.93 -28.04 -9.86
N GLY A 108 -7.80 -27.05 -9.93
CA GLY A 108 -9.02 -26.96 -9.12
C GLY A 108 -8.83 -26.51 -7.67
N GLU A 109 -7.61 -26.17 -7.23
CA GLU A 109 -7.35 -25.51 -5.95
C GLU A 109 -7.23 -23.98 -6.15
N ILE A 110 -7.75 -23.20 -5.19
CA ILE A 110 -7.69 -21.73 -5.22
C ILE A 110 -7.39 -21.15 -3.85
N ALA A 111 -6.62 -20.07 -3.78
CA ALA A 111 -6.55 -19.24 -2.58
C ALA A 111 -7.15 -17.86 -2.88
N LEU A 112 -8.03 -17.40 -2.00
CA LEU A 112 -8.75 -16.13 -2.13
C LEU A 112 -8.04 -15.02 -1.39
N SER A 113 -8.33 -13.78 -1.76
CA SER A 113 -8.00 -12.60 -0.94
C SER A 113 -8.52 -12.78 0.50
N SER A 114 -7.71 -12.42 1.48
CA SER A 114 -8.06 -12.52 2.91
C SER A 114 -9.31 -11.71 3.30
N THR A 115 -9.75 -10.78 2.46
CA THR A 115 -10.99 -10.01 2.65
C THR A 115 -12.24 -10.88 2.62
N TYR A 116 -12.15 -12.08 2.04
CA TYR A 116 -13.26 -13.04 1.93
C TYR A 116 -13.28 -14.13 3.02
N LYS A 117 -12.40 -14.04 4.03
CA LYS A 117 -12.36 -14.98 5.17
C LYS A 117 -13.63 -15.02 6.01
N GLU A 118 -14.41 -13.95 6.03
CA GLU A 118 -15.67 -13.90 6.77
C GLU A 118 -16.83 -14.54 5.99
N GLU A 119 -16.70 -14.64 4.66
CA GLU A 119 -17.73 -15.18 3.77
C GLU A 119 -17.49 -16.65 3.42
N TYR A 120 -16.22 -17.10 3.38
CA TYR A 120 -15.82 -18.45 2.99
C TYR A 120 -14.84 -19.06 4.00
N SER A 121 -14.82 -20.38 4.04
CA SER A 121 -13.89 -21.20 4.84
C SER A 121 -12.99 -22.05 3.95
N VAL A 122 -11.82 -22.44 4.49
CA VAL A 122 -10.95 -23.41 3.81
C VAL A 122 -11.71 -24.75 3.66
N GLY A 123 -11.72 -25.28 2.43
CA GLY A 123 -12.48 -26.48 2.04
C GLY A 123 -13.78 -26.20 1.31
N ASP A 124 -14.29 -24.97 1.36
CA ASP A 124 -15.49 -24.59 0.60
C ASP A 124 -15.23 -24.60 -0.90
N LYS A 125 -16.29 -24.75 -1.68
CA LYS A 125 -16.25 -24.68 -3.14
C LYS A 125 -16.77 -23.33 -3.62
N ILE A 126 -16.05 -22.73 -4.55
CA ILE A 126 -16.43 -21.50 -5.22
C ILE A 126 -16.53 -21.73 -6.73
N ASN A 127 -17.56 -21.18 -7.37
CA ASN A 127 -17.78 -21.31 -8.80
C ASN A 127 -17.61 -19.96 -9.48
N PHE A 128 -16.80 -19.92 -10.55
CA PHE A 128 -16.61 -18.75 -11.37
C PHE A 128 -17.26 -18.92 -12.75
N SER A 129 -17.69 -17.79 -13.31
CA SER A 129 -18.09 -17.68 -14.70
C SER A 129 -17.16 -16.65 -15.34
N GLU A 130 -16.36 -17.08 -16.31
CA GLU A 130 -15.50 -16.15 -17.06
C GLU A 130 -16.18 -15.70 -18.35
N PRO A 131 -16.04 -14.42 -18.75
CA PRO A 131 -16.41 -13.99 -20.09
C PRO A 131 -15.46 -14.69 -21.09
N VAL A 132 -16.04 -15.27 -22.14
CA VAL A 132 -15.26 -15.81 -23.26
C VAL A 132 -14.47 -14.70 -23.94
N ASP A 133 -13.29 -15.04 -24.43
CA ASP A 133 -12.48 -14.10 -25.20
C ASP A 133 -13.06 -13.87 -26.62
N SER A 134 -12.39 -13.03 -27.40
CA SER A 134 -12.80 -12.75 -28.79
C SER A 134 -12.78 -13.99 -29.70
N SER A 135 -12.09 -15.06 -29.30
CA SER A 135 -12.07 -16.35 -29.99
C SER A 135 -13.15 -17.33 -29.53
N GLY A 136 -13.97 -16.94 -28.52
CA GLY A 136 -14.98 -17.79 -27.93
C GLY A 136 -14.43 -18.83 -26.96
N GLN A 137 -13.12 -18.73 -26.61
CA GLN A 137 -12.45 -19.69 -25.74
C GLN A 137 -12.40 -19.20 -24.29
N LYS A 138 -12.40 -20.18 -23.37
CA LYS A 138 -12.15 -19.94 -21.96
C LYS A 138 -10.67 -20.09 -21.67
N GLN A 139 -10.16 -19.26 -20.80
CA GLN A 139 -8.75 -19.26 -20.41
C GLN A 139 -8.49 -20.06 -19.13
N LEU A 140 -9.51 -20.27 -18.29
CA LEU A 140 -9.45 -21.13 -17.13
C LEU A 140 -9.95 -22.53 -17.48
N LYS A 141 -9.19 -23.57 -17.12
CA LYS A 141 -9.60 -24.96 -17.31
C LYS A 141 -10.78 -25.32 -16.44
N GLU A 142 -10.74 -24.91 -15.17
CA GLU A 142 -11.75 -25.20 -14.19
C GLU A 142 -12.66 -23.99 -13.97
N GLN A 143 -13.91 -24.25 -13.57
CA GLN A 143 -14.86 -23.22 -13.17
C GLN A 143 -15.26 -23.36 -11.69
N THR A 144 -15.00 -24.53 -11.12
CA THR A 144 -15.29 -24.85 -9.73
C THR A 144 -14.02 -25.16 -9.01
N TYR A 145 -13.70 -24.34 -8.01
CA TYR A 145 -12.48 -24.47 -7.24
C TYR A 145 -12.77 -24.81 -5.78
N THR A 146 -11.83 -25.56 -5.17
CA THR A 146 -11.81 -25.78 -3.73
C THR A 146 -10.87 -24.73 -3.09
N ILE A 147 -11.38 -23.97 -2.12
CA ILE A 147 -10.60 -22.97 -1.41
C ILE A 147 -9.61 -23.67 -0.49
N THR A 148 -8.32 -23.45 -0.73
CA THR A 148 -7.24 -24.04 0.06
C THR A 148 -6.61 -23.07 1.06
N GLY A 149 -6.82 -21.76 0.88
CA GLY A 149 -6.29 -20.76 1.79
C GLY A 149 -6.74 -19.35 1.46
N PHE A 150 -6.28 -18.43 2.31
CA PHE A 150 -6.50 -17.00 2.16
C PHE A 150 -5.16 -16.27 2.14
N VAL A 151 -5.02 -15.31 1.23
CA VAL A 151 -3.76 -14.63 0.94
C VAL A 151 -3.90 -13.11 0.88
N ASN A 152 -2.80 -12.41 1.15
CA ASN A 152 -2.63 -10.99 0.83
C ASN A 152 -1.66 -10.83 -0.33
N SER A 153 -1.97 -9.93 -1.24
CA SER A 153 -1.10 -9.58 -2.36
C SER A 153 -0.05 -8.55 -1.94
N SER A 154 1.17 -8.69 -2.44
CA SER A 154 2.20 -7.65 -2.31
C SER A 154 2.07 -6.51 -3.34
N GLU A 155 1.19 -6.67 -4.34
CA GLU A 155 0.89 -5.67 -5.36
C GLU A 155 -0.43 -4.93 -5.07
N LEU A 156 -1.46 -5.63 -4.57
CA LEU A 156 -2.82 -5.12 -4.34
C LEU A 156 -3.07 -4.96 -2.84
N LEU A 157 -2.63 -3.83 -2.27
CA LEU A 157 -2.71 -3.59 -0.83
C LEU A 157 -4.06 -3.05 -0.36
N SER A 158 -4.92 -2.54 -1.25
CA SER A 158 -6.24 -2.04 -0.85
C SER A 158 -7.21 -3.18 -0.60
N ARG A 159 -8.11 -3.00 0.38
CA ARG A 159 -9.23 -3.92 0.61
C ARG A 159 -10.41 -3.65 -0.31
N ASN A 160 -10.64 -2.39 -0.68
CA ASN A 160 -11.88 -1.94 -1.32
C ASN A 160 -11.65 -1.27 -2.69
N ARG A 161 -10.40 -0.93 -3.03
CA ARG A 161 -10.01 -0.24 -4.26
C ARG A 161 -8.95 -1.06 -4.98
N LEU A 162 -9.43 -2.08 -5.70
CA LEU A 162 -8.58 -3.05 -6.43
C LEU A 162 -8.45 -2.72 -7.92
N GLY A 163 -9.06 -1.61 -8.37
CA GLY A 163 -9.07 -1.19 -9.77
C GLY A 163 -10.28 -1.71 -10.56
N ASN A 164 -10.16 -1.72 -11.88
CA ASN A 164 -11.21 -2.12 -12.80
C ASN A 164 -11.06 -3.60 -13.20
N ALA A 165 -12.20 -4.22 -13.50
CA ALA A 165 -12.30 -5.57 -14.05
C ALA A 165 -12.91 -5.54 -15.45
N SER A 166 -12.58 -6.54 -16.27
CA SER A 166 -13.21 -6.79 -17.57
C SER A 166 -14.49 -7.62 -17.47
N ALA A 167 -14.92 -7.95 -16.24
CA ALA A 167 -16.09 -8.78 -15.94
C ALA A 167 -16.99 -8.11 -14.88
N GLY A 168 -18.22 -8.59 -14.72
CA GLY A 168 -19.18 -8.14 -13.73
C GLY A 168 -19.60 -6.69 -13.94
N THR A 169 -19.50 -5.88 -12.88
CA THR A 169 -19.85 -4.44 -12.89
C THR A 169 -18.76 -3.54 -13.50
N GLY A 170 -17.63 -4.11 -13.95
CA GLY A 170 -16.46 -3.36 -14.38
C GLY A 170 -15.53 -2.92 -13.24
N LYS A 171 -15.89 -3.20 -11.98
CA LYS A 171 -15.07 -2.95 -10.79
C LYS A 171 -14.54 -4.28 -10.26
N LEU A 172 -13.28 -4.29 -9.85
CA LEU A 172 -12.67 -5.46 -9.23
C LEU A 172 -13.03 -5.48 -7.73
N ASP A 173 -13.67 -6.57 -7.29
CA ASP A 173 -14.11 -6.76 -5.91
C ASP A 173 -13.13 -7.63 -5.09
N GLY A 174 -12.42 -8.56 -5.76
CA GLY A 174 -11.48 -9.44 -5.11
C GLY A 174 -10.41 -9.97 -6.07
N TYR A 175 -9.44 -10.66 -5.50
CA TYR A 175 -8.45 -11.42 -6.27
C TYR A 175 -8.25 -12.81 -5.70
N ALA A 176 -7.75 -13.69 -6.54
CA ALA A 176 -7.45 -15.07 -6.18
C ALA A 176 -6.21 -15.56 -6.92
N ILE A 177 -5.62 -16.64 -6.45
CA ILE A 177 -4.53 -17.33 -7.13
C ILE A 177 -4.87 -18.80 -7.34
N VAL A 178 -4.47 -19.30 -8.49
CA VAL A 178 -4.57 -20.72 -8.89
C VAL A 178 -3.21 -21.20 -9.39
N PRO A 179 -2.96 -22.52 -9.53
CA PRO A 179 -1.76 -23.01 -10.22
C PRO A 179 -1.68 -22.46 -11.64
N GLU A 180 -0.47 -22.29 -12.15
CA GLU A 180 -0.24 -21.86 -13.53
C GLU A 180 -0.85 -22.84 -14.55
N THR A 181 -0.87 -24.13 -14.21
CA THR A 181 -1.44 -25.22 -15.02
C THR A 181 -2.95 -25.10 -15.25
N ASP A 182 -3.66 -24.29 -14.47
CA ASP A 182 -5.10 -24.02 -14.67
C ASP A 182 -5.39 -23.10 -15.85
N PHE A 183 -4.37 -22.45 -16.42
CA PHE A 183 -4.53 -21.61 -17.61
C PHE A 183 -4.33 -22.43 -18.89
N THR A 184 -5.19 -22.16 -19.89
CA THR A 184 -5.14 -22.84 -21.20
C THR A 184 -4.30 -22.10 -22.23
N SER A 185 -4.01 -20.81 -22.00
CA SER A 185 -3.22 -19.96 -22.90
C SER A 185 -1.74 -20.39 -22.92
N ASN A 186 -1.13 -20.36 -24.11
CA ASN A 186 0.31 -20.55 -24.27
C ASN A 186 1.10 -19.24 -24.10
N ASP A 187 0.47 -18.09 -24.33
CA ASP A 187 1.09 -16.78 -24.23
C ASP A 187 0.74 -16.14 -22.88
N TYR A 188 1.73 -15.56 -22.21
CA TYR A 188 1.56 -14.90 -20.91
C TYR A 188 0.83 -13.56 -21.02
N MET A 189 0.21 -13.10 -19.93
CA MET A 189 -0.54 -11.86 -19.89
C MET A 189 0.16 -10.75 -19.11
N ILE A 190 1.04 -11.15 -18.21
CA ILE A 190 1.77 -10.26 -17.30
C ILE A 190 3.23 -10.70 -17.23
N ALA A 191 4.15 -9.72 -17.25
CA ALA A 191 5.55 -9.94 -16.92
C ALA A 191 5.96 -9.02 -15.78
N ARG A 192 6.41 -9.61 -14.68
CA ARG A 192 6.89 -8.93 -13.48
C ARG A 192 8.41 -8.79 -13.56
N ILE A 193 8.90 -7.57 -13.45
CA ILE A 193 10.30 -7.20 -13.64
C ILE A 193 10.84 -6.68 -12.33
N ARG A 194 11.96 -7.24 -11.86
CA ARG A 194 12.66 -6.82 -10.66
C ARG A 194 14.12 -6.53 -10.95
N TYR A 195 14.58 -5.37 -10.50
CA TYR A 195 15.96 -4.90 -10.66
C TYR A 195 16.76 -5.15 -9.37
N LYS A 196 17.81 -5.97 -9.45
CA LYS A 196 18.64 -6.34 -8.27
C LYS A 196 19.42 -5.16 -7.69
N ASP A 197 19.76 -4.18 -8.51
CA ASP A 197 20.43 -2.95 -8.07
C ASP A 197 19.49 -2.02 -7.25
N LEU A 198 18.18 -2.26 -7.29
CA LEU A 198 17.19 -1.55 -6.49
C LEU A 198 16.81 -2.26 -5.18
N GLU A 199 17.31 -3.46 -4.94
CA GLU A 199 16.91 -4.30 -3.80
C GLU A 199 17.14 -3.63 -2.43
N ASN A 200 18.17 -2.77 -2.33
CA ASN A 200 18.50 -2.04 -1.10
C ASN A 200 18.16 -0.54 -1.18
N VAL A 201 17.46 -0.12 -2.22
CA VAL A 201 16.94 1.25 -2.36
C VAL A 201 15.50 1.27 -1.85
N SER A 202 15.22 2.18 -0.92
CA SER A 202 13.85 2.32 -0.38
C SER A 202 12.84 2.62 -1.48
N PRO A 203 11.77 1.83 -1.64
CA PRO A 203 10.73 2.05 -2.64
C PRO A 203 9.97 3.37 -2.43
N PHE A 204 10.10 3.98 -1.24
CA PHE A 204 9.50 5.27 -0.88
C PHE A 204 10.45 6.46 -1.10
N SER A 205 11.63 6.23 -1.69
CA SER A 205 12.63 7.27 -1.93
C SER A 205 12.49 7.92 -3.31
N LYS A 206 12.92 9.16 -3.43
CA LYS A 206 13.02 9.86 -4.73
C LYS A 206 14.03 9.17 -5.67
N GLU A 207 15.10 8.60 -5.11
CA GLU A 207 16.10 7.85 -5.88
C GLU A 207 15.45 6.66 -6.60
N TYR A 208 14.67 5.85 -5.86
CA TYR A 208 13.93 4.73 -6.44
C TYR A 208 12.97 5.20 -7.54
N ALA A 209 12.17 6.24 -7.27
CA ALA A 209 11.21 6.76 -8.24
C ALA A 209 11.89 7.24 -9.54
N ASN A 210 13.03 7.91 -9.44
CA ASN A 210 13.81 8.37 -10.61
C ASN A 210 14.34 7.18 -11.42
N LYS A 211 14.98 6.20 -10.77
CA LYS A 211 15.51 5.01 -11.43
C LYS A 211 14.40 4.20 -12.12
N ILE A 212 13.25 4.04 -11.47
CA ILE A 212 12.09 3.37 -12.08
C ILE A 212 11.55 4.12 -13.29
N SER A 213 11.51 5.45 -13.23
CA SER A 213 11.11 6.27 -14.38
C SER A 213 12.05 6.10 -15.58
N GLU A 214 13.36 6.08 -15.34
CA GLU A 214 14.39 5.82 -16.38
C GLU A 214 14.23 4.43 -16.98
N ARG A 215 14.11 3.38 -16.14
CA ARG A 215 13.91 2.01 -16.60
C ARG A 215 12.62 1.82 -17.38
N LYS A 216 11.55 2.48 -16.94
CA LYS A 216 10.26 2.49 -17.65
C LYS A 216 10.39 3.14 -19.03
N ALA A 217 11.13 4.24 -19.15
CA ALA A 217 11.39 4.90 -20.42
C ALA A 217 12.24 4.00 -21.37
N GLU A 218 13.28 3.34 -20.84
CA GLU A 218 14.07 2.35 -21.60
C GLU A 218 13.19 1.22 -22.16
N LEU A 219 12.28 0.68 -21.36
CA LEU A 219 11.37 -0.39 -21.80
C LEU A 219 10.35 0.10 -22.82
N LYS A 220 9.81 1.31 -22.66
CA LYS A 220 8.91 1.89 -23.64
C LYS A 220 9.58 2.11 -25.00
N GLU A 221 10.83 2.56 -25.01
CA GLU A 221 11.58 2.71 -26.26
C GLU A 221 11.90 1.33 -26.88
N LEU A 222 12.24 0.32 -26.06
CA LEU A 222 12.50 -1.05 -26.51
C LEU A 222 11.27 -1.66 -27.20
N PHE A 223 10.06 -1.37 -26.72
CA PHE A 223 8.80 -1.92 -27.23
C PHE A 223 8.08 -0.99 -28.21
N LYS A 224 8.71 0.10 -28.64
CA LYS A 224 8.08 1.14 -29.45
C LYS A 224 7.43 0.64 -30.75
N ASP A 225 8.11 -0.24 -31.45
CA ASP A 225 7.69 -0.76 -32.76
C ASP A 225 6.91 -2.10 -32.64
N GLU A 226 6.86 -2.70 -31.44
CA GLU A 226 6.23 -4.02 -31.24
C GLU A 226 4.72 -4.02 -31.45
N PRO A 227 3.95 -2.95 -31.11
CA PRO A 227 2.52 -2.92 -31.39
C PRO A 227 2.17 -3.14 -32.87
N GLU A 228 2.89 -2.47 -33.78
CA GLU A 228 2.64 -2.58 -35.21
C GLU A 228 3.07 -3.95 -35.77
N LYS A 229 4.22 -4.45 -35.35
CA LYS A 229 4.72 -5.78 -35.73
C LYS A 229 3.77 -6.89 -35.26
N ARG A 230 3.33 -6.84 -34.00
CA ARG A 230 2.41 -7.83 -33.44
C ARG A 230 1.04 -7.78 -34.13
N LEU A 231 0.53 -6.59 -34.43
CA LEU A 231 -0.70 -6.45 -35.21
C LEU A 231 -0.58 -7.10 -36.60
N ALA A 232 0.53 -6.84 -37.30
CA ALA A 232 0.77 -7.41 -38.62
C ALA A 232 0.87 -8.95 -38.56
N GLU A 233 1.53 -9.50 -37.53
CA GLU A 233 1.63 -10.94 -37.31
C GLU A 233 0.24 -11.57 -37.08
N ILE A 234 -0.57 -11.00 -36.16
CA ILE A 234 -1.92 -11.50 -35.85
C ILE A 234 -2.81 -11.44 -37.09
N LYS A 235 -2.78 -10.31 -37.83
CA LYS A 235 -3.55 -10.17 -39.08
C LYS A 235 -3.14 -11.20 -40.12
N SER A 236 -1.83 -11.43 -40.28
CA SER A 236 -1.30 -12.42 -41.22
C SER A 236 -1.73 -13.86 -40.87
N GLN A 237 -1.62 -14.26 -39.62
CA GLN A 237 -2.03 -15.58 -39.13
C GLN A 237 -3.55 -15.78 -39.28
N SER A 238 -4.35 -14.79 -38.85
CA SER A 238 -5.81 -14.85 -38.97
C SER A 238 -6.27 -14.90 -40.43
N GLN A 239 -5.63 -14.10 -41.30
CA GLN A 239 -5.93 -14.10 -42.73
C GLN A 239 -5.62 -15.46 -43.39
N ALA A 240 -4.53 -16.11 -43.00
CA ALA A 240 -4.19 -17.47 -43.49
C ALA A 240 -5.28 -18.49 -43.08
N GLN A 241 -5.75 -18.45 -41.84
CA GLN A 241 -6.83 -19.31 -41.35
C GLN A 241 -8.17 -19.05 -42.07
N ILE A 242 -8.54 -17.77 -42.24
CA ILE A 242 -9.76 -17.40 -42.97
C ILE A 242 -9.67 -17.86 -44.45
N THR A 243 -8.52 -17.71 -45.07
CA THR A 243 -8.29 -18.18 -46.46
C THR A 243 -8.44 -19.68 -46.59
N GLN A 244 -7.85 -20.44 -45.68
CA GLN A 244 -8.00 -21.88 -45.63
C GLN A 244 -9.46 -22.31 -45.44
N ALA A 245 -10.17 -21.68 -44.47
CA ALA A 245 -11.59 -21.96 -44.21
C ALA A 245 -12.48 -21.63 -45.42
N LYS A 246 -12.19 -20.54 -46.14
CA LYS A 246 -12.87 -20.23 -47.39
C LYS A 246 -12.69 -21.29 -48.49
N GLN A 247 -11.46 -21.79 -48.64
CA GLN A 247 -11.17 -22.88 -49.60
C GLN A 247 -11.90 -24.19 -49.24
N GLU A 248 -11.91 -24.55 -47.93
CA GLU A 248 -12.66 -25.72 -47.46
C GLU A 248 -14.17 -25.55 -47.75
N LEU A 249 -14.70 -24.35 -47.52
CA LEU A 249 -16.11 -24.04 -47.78
C LEU A 249 -16.47 -24.09 -49.25
N GLU A 250 -15.62 -23.53 -50.14
CA GLU A 250 -15.79 -23.63 -51.60
C GLU A 250 -15.80 -25.09 -52.10
N THR A 251 -14.90 -25.90 -51.54
CA THR A 251 -14.85 -27.34 -51.81
C THR A 251 -16.13 -28.06 -51.40
N ALA A 252 -16.64 -27.73 -50.19
CA ALA A 252 -17.87 -28.30 -49.68
C ALA A 252 -19.09 -27.86 -50.53
N LEU A 253 -19.11 -26.59 -50.97
CA LEU A 253 -20.15 -26.07 -51.87
C LEU A 253 -20.15 -26.81 -53.22
N ALA A 254 -19.00 -26.98 -53.84
CA ALA A 254 -18.85 -27.74 -55.10
C ALA A 254 -19.33 -29.20 -54.99
N GLN A 255 -18.97 -29.89 -53.89
CA GLN A 255 -19.44 -31.24 -53.58
C GLN A 255 -20.96 -31.28 -53.41
N THR A 256 -21.53 -30.32 -52.70
CA THR A 256 -22.99 -30.23 -52.44
C THR A 256 -23.74 -29.99 -53.77
N GLN A 257 -23.24 -29.13 -54.63
CA GLN A 257 -23.81 -28.88 -55.98
C GLN A 257 -23.72 -30.12 -56.87
N GLN A 258 -22.61 -30.88 -56.80
CA GLN A 258 -22.47 -32.13 -57.56
C GLN A 258 -23.44 -33.20 -57.06
N MET A 259 -23.67 -33.30 -55.71
CA MET A 259 -24.72 -34.20 -55.18
C MET A 259 -26.12 -33.81 -55.62
N ALA A 260 -26.41 -32.53 -55.66
CA ALA A 260 -27.71 -31.99 -56.11
C ALA A 260 -28.01 -32.41 -57.59
N THR A 261 -27.00 -32.42 -58.44
CA THR A 261 -27.14 -32.81 -59.86
C THR A 261 -27.18 -34.33 -60.07
N SER A 262 -26.52 -35.09 -59.22
CA SER A 262 -26.37 -36.55 -59.39
C SER A 262 -27.52 -37.34 -58.73
N ASN A 263 -28.20 -36.83 -57.73
CA ASN A 263 -29.27 -37.55 -56.99
C ASN A 263 -30.40 -36.62 -56.52
N PRO A 264 -31.40 -36.37 -57.39
CA PRO A 264 -32.55 -35.53 -57.09
C PRO A 264 -33.37 -35.96 -55.88
N ALA A 265 -33.27 -37.22 -55.44
CA ALA A 265 -34.00 -37.73 -54.26
C ALA A 265 -33.45 -37.18 -52.92
N GLU A 266 -32.27 -36.60 -52.93
CA GLU A 266 -31.61 -36.02 -51.72
C GLU A 266 -31.80 -34.49 -51.60
N ALA A 267 -32.76 -33.91 -52.29
CA ALA A 267 -32.99 -32.48 -52.33
C ALA A 267 -33.13 -31.81 -50.91
N ALA A 268 -33.67 -32.52 -49.94
CA ALA A 268 -33.77 -32.02 -48.57
C ALA A 268 -32.43 -31.90 -47.84
N SER A 269 -31.54 -32.93 -47.99
CA SER A 269 -30.21 -32.91 -47.39
C SER A 269 -29.28 -31.89 -48.07
N VAL A 270 -29.41 -31.74 -49.39
CA VAL A 270 -28.71 -30.70 -50.15
C VAL A 270 -29.12 -29.29 -49.71
N LYS A 271 -30.41 -29.04 -49.51
CA LYS A 271 -30.88 -27.75 -49.00
C LYS A 271 -30.35 -27.46 -47.59
N GLU A 272 -30.32 -28.45 -46.70
CA GLU A 272 -29.78 -28.27 -45.35
C GLU A 272 -28.27 -28.02 -45.37
N ALA A 273 -27.51 -28.74 -46.22
CA ALA A 273 -26.07 -28.54 -46.42
C ALA A 273 -25.77 -27.14 -46.95
N THR A 274 -26.52 -26.67 -47.94
CA THR A 274 -26.38 -25.32 -48.50
C THR A 274 -26.63 -24.24 -47.46
N ALA A 275 -27.67 -24.38 -46.64
CA ALA A 275 -27.98 -23.41 -45.60
C ALA A 275 -26.84 -23.38 -44.53
N LYS A 276 -26.24 -24.51 -44.19
CA LYS A 276 -25.07 -24.56 -43.26
C LYS A 276 -23.84 -23.86 -43.87
N ILE A 277 -23.62 -24.05 -45.18
CA ILE A 277 -22.53 -23.39 -45.93
C ILE A 277 -22.73 -21.88 -45.98
N GLU A 278 -23.91 -21.39 -46.28
CA GLU A 278 -24.25 -19.96 -46.28
C GLU A 278 -24.08 -19.32 -44.89
N ALA A 279 -24.52 -20.03 -43.80
CA ALA A 279 -24.32 -19.57 -42.45
C ALA A 279 -22.82 -19.46 -42.08
N LYS A 280 -22.01 -20.46 -42.51
CA LYS A 280 -20.55 -20.46 -42.29
C LYS A 280 -19.85 -19.38 -43.11
N GLN A 281 -20.31 -19.09 -44.30
CA GLN A 281 -19.80 -18.03 -45.19
C GLN A 281 -19.99 -16.64 -44.51
N LYS A 282 -21.19 -16.40 -43.97
CA LYS A 282 -21.47 -15.19 -43.21
C LYS A 282 -20.58 -15.05 -41.96
N GLU A 283 -20.36 -16.12 -41.19
CA GLU A 283 -19.48 -16.16 -40.05
C GLU A 283 -18.01 -15.81 -40.43
N LEU A 284 -17.53 -16.31 -41.58
CA LEU A 284 -16.21 -15.98 -42.13
C LEU A 284 -16.10 -14.51 -42.59
N GLU A 285 -17.17 -13.92 -43.16
CA GLU A 285 -17.19 -12.52 -43.51
C GLU A 285 -17.16 -11.61 -42.28
N GLU A 286 -17.92 -11.97 -41.24
CA GLU A 286 -17.89 -11.28 -39.93
C GLU A 286 -16.50 -11.40 -39.28
N SER A 287 -15.87 -12.56 -39.35
CA SER A 287 -14.51 -12.79 -38.84
C SER A 287 -13.47 -11.97 -39.61
N GLN A 288 -13.59 -11.87 -40.95
CA GLN A 288 -12.73 -11.02 -41.76
C GLN A 288 -12.84 -9.54 -41.35
N ALA A 289 -14.07 -9.05 -41.19
CA ALA A 289 -14.30 -7.68 -40.76
C ALA A 289 -13.74 -7.38 -39.37
N MET A 290 -13.80 -8.35 -38.44
CA MET A 290 -13.15 -8.24 -37.13
C MET A 290 -11.63 -8.15 -37.24
N VAL A 291 -10.99 -9.00 -38.05
CA VAL A 291 -9.53 -8.98 -38.27
C VAL A 291 -9.06 -7.66 -38.90
N ASP A 292 -9.79 -7.17 -39.87
CA ASP A 292 -9.46 -5.92 -40.56
C ASP A 292 -9.49 -4.71 -39.60
N ASN A 293 -10.40 -4.72 -38.63
CA ASN A 293 -10.61 -3.65 -37.66
C ASN A 293 -9.87 -3.89 -36.31
N LEU A 294 -9.01 -4.93 -36.18
CA LEU A 294 -8.25 -5.16 -34.96
C LEU A 294 -7.38 -3.94 -34.62
N PRO A 295 -7.50 -3.37 -33.42
CA PRO A 295 -6.59 -2.31 -32.97
C PRO A 295 -5.20 -2.88 -32.70
N ALA A 296 -4.18 -2.03 -32.75
CA ALA A 296 -2.85 -2.41 -32.37
C ALA A 296 -2.80 -2.80 -30.85
N PRO A 297 -2.03 -3.83 -30.48
CA PRO A 297 -1.84 -4.18 -29.08
C PRO A 297 -1.24 -3.01 -28.29
N SER A 298 -1.56 -2.94 -27.01
CA SER A 298 -1.00 -1.96 -26.10
C SER A 298 -0.07 -2.70 -25.11
N TYR A 299 1.19 -2.26 -25.08
CA TYR A 299 2.18 -2.70 -24.06
C TYR A 299 2.29 -1.63 -23.00
N GLN A 300 1.73 -1.92 -21.82
CA GLN A 300 1.69 -0.97 -20.70
C GLN A 300 2.70 -1.38 -19.63
N PHE A 301 3.65 -0.50 -19.35
CA PHE A 301 4.62 -0.65 -18.27
C PHE A 301 4.15 0.15 -17.06
N TYR A 302 3.90 -0.54 -15.96
CA TYR A 302 3.42 0.01 -14.72
C TYR A 302 4.48 -0.09 -13.64
N SER A 303 4.72 1.00 -12.92
CA SER A 303 5.41 0.96 -11.62
C SER A 303 4.46 0.51 -10.52
N ARG A 304 4.98 0.26 -9.32
CA ARG A 304 4.15 -0.07 -8.13
C ARG A 304 3.06 0.96 -7.84
N ARG A 305 3.25 2.22 -8.26
CA ARG A 305 2.28 3.31 -8.07
C ARG A 305 1.20 3.37 -9.14
N GLU A 306 1.41 2.74 -10.28
CA GLU A 306 0.59 2.91 -11.47
C GLU A 306 -0.15 1.63 -11.87
N ILE A 307 0.28 0.47 -11.37
CA ILE A 307 -0.39 -0.80 -11.69
C ILE A 307 -1.87 -0.71 -11.29
N PRO A 308 -2.80 -1.17 -12.14
CA PRO A 308 -4.22 -1.19 -11.80
C PRO A 308 -4.45 -1.86 -10.45
N GLY A 309 -5.07 -1.14 -9.51
CA GLY A 309 -5.26 -1.57 -8.12
C GLY A 309 -4.16 -1.13 -7.15
N SER A 310 -3.22 -0.28 -7.59
CA SER A 310 -2.13 0.26 -6.77
C SER A 310 -2.56 1.34 -5.76
N GLU A 311 -3.84 1.69 -5.71
CA GLU A 311 -4.36 2.73 -4.80
C GLU A 311 -3.99 2.46 -3.34
N GLY A 312 -3.86 1.19 -2.96
CA GLY A 312 -3.40 0.79 -1.63
C GLY A 312 -1.93 1.14 -1.38
N TYR A 313 -1.04 0.96 -2.37
CA TYR A 313 0.36 1.37 -2.28
C TYR A 313 0.49 2.89 -2.16
N VAL A 314 -0.22 3.63 -3.03
CA VAL A 314 -0.22 5.10 -3.01
C VAL A 314 -0.75 5.65 -1.69
N ALA A 315 -1.83 5.05 -1.15
CA ALA A 315 -2.38 5.42 0.14
C ALA A 315 -1.39 5.14 1.28
N TYR A 316 -0.72 3.99 1.29
CA TYR A 316 0.28 3.65 2.30
C TYR A 316 1.44 4.65 2.31
N GLU A 317 1.98 4.97 1.13
CA GLU A 317 3.05 5.96 0.97
C GLU A 317 2.60 7.36 1.39
N SER A 318 1.40 7.79 1.00
CA SER A 318 0.83 9.08 1.41
C SER A 318 0.69 9.17 2.93
N ASN A 319 0.22 8.10 3.58
CA ASN A 319 0.10 8.03 5.03
C ASN A 319 1.45 8.17 5.74
N ILE A 320 2.51 7.52 5.22
CA ILE A 320 3.88 7.68 5.73
C ILE A 320 4.30 9.16 5.69
N ASN A 321 4.04 9.84 4.58
CA ASN A 321 4.43 11.25 4.39
C ASN A 321 3.60 12.18 5.29
N ILE A 322 2.29 11.99 5.37
CA ILE A 322 1.39 12.77 6.25
C ILE A 322 1.85 12.67 7.71
N ILE A 323 2.13 11.45 8.20
CA ILE A 323 2.61 11.25 9.57
C ILE A 323 3.96 11.92 9.78
N HIS A 324 4.86 11.83 8.79
CA HIS A 324 6.15 12.54 8.83
C HIS A 324 5.95 14.04 9.01
N ASP A 325 5.10 14.67 8.21
CA ASP A 325 4.86 16.12 8.23
C ASP A 325 4.19 16.57 9.54
N VAL A 326 3.16 15.86 9.99
CA VAL A 326 2.49 16.13 11.28
C VAL A 326 3.47 16.00 12.44
N SER A 327 4.40 15.04 12.38
CA SER A 327 5.43 14.82 13.40
C SER A 327 6.43 15.98 13.56
N ASN A 328 6.53 16.86 12.57
CA ASN A 328 7.42 18.03 12.64
C ASN A 328 6.78 19.22 13.37
N ILE A 329 5.47 19.36 13.31
CA ILE A 329 4.76 20.56 13.80
C ILE A 329 4.09 20.31 15.16
N PHE A 330 3.30 19.24 15.25
CA PHE A 330 2.44 18.99 16.39
C PHE A 330 3.17 18.84 17.74
N PRO A 331 4.29 18.07 17.84
CA PRO A 331 5.01 17.93 19.11
C PRO A 331 5.63 19.26 19.60
N VAL A 332 6.07 20.11 18.69
CA VAL A 332 6.64 21.42 19.04
C VAL A 332 5.59 22.29 19.75
N ALA A 333 4.37 22.32 19.23
CA ALA A 333 3.26 23.05 19.86
C ALA A 333 2.94 22.48 21.25
N LEU A 334 2.95 21.15 21.43
CA LEU A 334 2.72 20.52 22.72
C LEU A 334 3.80 20.83 23.75
N TYR A 335 5.08 20.80 23.38
CA TYR A 335 6.17 21.18 24.28
C TYR A 335 6.13 22.67 24.65
N PHE A 336 5.76 23.54 23.71
CA PHE A 336 5.57 24.96 24.01
C PHE A 336 4.44 25.15 25.03
N MET A 337 3.28 24.50 24.84
CA MET A 337 2.19 24.54 25.83
C MET A 337 2.61 23.97 27.19
N ALA A 338 3.37 22.88 27.20
CA ALA A 338 3.91 22.30 28.41
C ALA A 338 4.83 23.27 29.17
N ALA A 339 5.69 23.99 28.44
CA ALA A 339 6.55 25.03 29.03
C ALA A 339 5.73 26.18 29.66
N LEU A 340 4.68 26.65 28.96
CA LEU A 340 3.79 27.72 29.50
C LEU A 340 3.07 27.26 30.78
N VAL A 341 2.49 26.05 30.77
CA VAL A 341 1.80 25.51 31.96
C VAL A 341 2.79 25.29 33.10
N THR A 342 4.00 24.83 32.80
CA THR A 342 5.08 24.67 33.79
C THR A 342 5.42 26.04 34.41
N PHE A 343 5.55 27.07 33.58
CA PHE A 343 5.83 28.44 34.07
C PHE A 343 4.75 28.93 35.05
N VAL A 344 3.47 28.81 34.69
CA VAL A 344 2.35 29.22 35.55
C VAL A 344 2.26 28.39 36.84
N THR A 345 2.40 27.06 36.71
CA THR A 345 2.30 26.14 37.85
C THR A 345 3.45 26.31 38.82
N MET A 346 4.67 26.51 38.31
CA MET A 346 5.85 26.78 39.14
C MET A 346 5.74 28.15 39.82
N GLY A 347 5.17 29.15 39.15
CA GLY A 347 4.88 30.45 39.78
C GLY A 347 4.05 30.32 41.06
N ARG A 348 2.92 29.64 40.95
CA ARG A 348 2.05 29.36 42.11
C ARG A 348 2.75 28.55 43.19
N PHE A 349 3.49 27.51 42.78
CA PHE A 349 4.21 26.64 43.72
C PHE A 349 5.31 27.41 44.50
N VAL A 350 6.08 28.29 43.85
CA VAL A 350 7.09 29.12 44.50
C VAL A 350 6.43 30.10 45.44
N GLU A 351 5.29 30.71 45.04
CA GLU A 351 4.54 31.64 45.84
C GLU A 351 3.99 30.98 47.14
N GLU A 352 3.41 29.77 47.03
CA GLU A 352 2.92 28.99 48.17
C GLU A 352 4.07 28.58 49.14
N GLU A 353 5.23 28.25 48.66
CA GLU A 353 6.41 27.85 49.44
C GLU A 353 7.26 29.04 49.92
N ARG A 354 6.88 30.28 49.58
CA ARG A 354 7.65 31.50 49.88
C ARG A 354 7.88 31.71 51.38
N GLY A 355 6.87 31.42 52.21
CA GLY A 355 7.03 31.50 53.67
C GLY A 355 8.13 30.58 54.21
N LYS A 356 8.18 29.33 53.70
CA LYS A 356 9.22 28.37 54.07
C LYS A 356 10.59 28.82 53.54
N ALA A 357 10.65 29.37 52.32
CA ALA A 357 11.86 29.93 51.75
C ALA A 357 12.45 31.08 52.59
N GLY A 358 11.57 31.96 53.14
CA GLY A 358 11.96 33.01 54.08
C GLY A 358 12.57 32.48 55.39
N ILE A 359 12.03 31.38 55.94
CA ILE A 359 12.57 30.72 57.11
C ILE A 359 13.96 30.14 56.81
N PHE A 360 14.17 29.49 55.67
CA PHE A 360 15.48 28.99 55.25
C PHE A 360 16.48 30.13 55.06
N ASN A 361 16.10 31.28 54.54
CA ASN A 361 16.96 32.46 54.43
C ASN A 361 17.37 32.99 55.81
N ALA A 362 16.41 33.04 56.77
CA ALA A 362 16.71 33.44 58.15
C ALA A 362 17.66 32.47 58.87
N LEU A 363 17.66 31.21 58.49
CA LEU A 363 18.61 30.16 58.95
C LEU A 363 19.98 30.19 58.22
N GLY A 364 20.19 31.16 57.33
CA GLY A 364 21.47 31.33 56.64
C GLY A 364 21.63 30.60 55.33
N TYR A 365 20.58 29.99 54.79
CA TYR A 365 20.62 29.35 53.45
C TYR A 365 20.61 30.44 52.36
N SER A 366 21.51 30.30 51.39
CA SER A 366 21.55 31.22 50.23
C SER A 366 20.36 31.00 49.29
N ASN A 367 19.88 32.06 48.61
CA ASN A 367 18.81 32.00 47.61
C ASN A 367 19.09 30.92 46.51
N SER A 368 20.35 30.77 46.15
CA SER A 368 20.74 29.77 45.18
C SER A 368 20.39 28.32 45.63
N ARG A 369 20.63 27.99 46.91
CA ARG A 369 20.27 26.67 47.47
C ARG A 369 18.75 26.44 47.48
N ILE A 370 17.98 27.49 47.73
CA ILE A 370 16.51 27.42 47.73
C ILE A 370 16.00 27.23 46.30
N ILE A 371 16.57 27.93 45.31
CA ILE A 371 16.24 27.76 43.90
C ILE A 371 16.50 26.30 43.44
N HIS A 372 17.59 25.69 43.88
CA HIS A 372 17.89 24.29 43.53
C HIS A 372 16.76 23.31 43.90
N LYS A 373 16.03 23.57 44.99
CA LYS A 373 14.86 22.75 45.37
C LYS A 373 13.81 22.75 44.25
N PHE A 374 13.49 23.88 43.66
CA PHE A 374 12.47 24.03 42.59
C PHE A 374 12.97 23.45 41.28
N VAL A 375 14.27 23.59 40.98
CA VAL A 375 14.91 22.96 39.81
C VAL A 375 14.87 21.45 39.91
N ILE A 376 15.17 20.87 41.10
CA ILE A 376 15.09 19.42 41.31
C ILE A 376 13.65 18.93 41.14
N TYR A 377 12.65 19.68 41.57
CA TYR A 377 11.26 19.34 41.31
C TYR A 377 10.92 19.33 39.83
N GLY A 378 11.36 20.33 39.06
CA GLY A 378 11.22 20.38 37.61
C GLY A 378 11.92 19.19 36.92
N LEU A 379 13.11 18.84 37.42
CA LEU A 379 13.91 17.72 36.89
C LEU A 379 13.22 16.36 37.12
N ILE A 380 12.77 16.08 38.36
CA ILE A 380 12.08 14.82 38.68
C ILE A 380 10.78 14.68 37.88
N THR A 381 9.97 15.71 37.83
CA THR A 381 8.70 15.68 37.07
C THR A 381 8.93 15.53 35.58
N SER A 382 9.98 16.15 35.04
CA SER A 382 10.36 16.00 33.64
C SER A 382 10.85 14.59 33.32
N ILE A 383 11.77 14.04 34.13
CA ILE A 383 12.30 12.69 33.89
C ILE A 383 11.18 11.65 33.97
N THR A 384 10.35 11.69 35.02
CA THR A 384 9.26 10.72 35.17
C THR A 384 8.22 10.82 34.05
N GLY A 385 7.79 12.05 33.72
CA GLY A 385 6.84 12.28 32.64
C GLY A 385 7.41 11.88 31.27
N THR A 386 8.62 12.34 30.94
CA THR A 386 9.27 11.99 29.68
C THR A 386 9.48 10.50 29.53
N THR A 387 9.93 9.79 30.60
CA THR A 387 10.10 8.34 30.55
C THR A 387 8.80 7.61 30.22
N ALA A 388 7.71 7.96 30.89
CA ALA A 388 6.39 7.39 30.60
C ALA A 388 5.96 7.68 29.15
N GLY A 389 6.13 8.94 28.69
CA GLY A 389 5.82 9.35 27.32
C GLY A 389 6.67 8.64 26.26
N VAL A 390 7.96 8.44 26.52
CA VAL A 390 8.88 7.72 25.62
C VAL A 390 8.49 6.26 25.48
N ILE A 391 8.22 5.56 26.58
CA ILE A 391 7.82 4.14 26.55
C ILE A 391 6.52 3.97 25.78
N THR A 392 5.50 4.72 26.13
CA THR A 392 4.20 4.64 25.46
C THR A 392 4.25 5.15 24.01
N GLY A 393 5.08 6.15 23.73
CA GLY A 393 5.29 6.70 22.39
C GLY A 393 5.94 5.73 21.42
N HIS A 394 6.92 4.92 21.86
CA HIS A 394 7.54 3.90 20.98
C HIS A 394 6.62 2.70 20.71
N THR A 395 5.61 2.45 21.52
CA THR A 395 4.77 1.25 21.41
C THR A 395 3.34 1.56 21.04
N LEU A 396 2.63 2.33 21.84
CA LEU A 396 1.18 2.48 21.74
C LEU A 396 0.76 3.28 20.51
N LEU A 397 1.33 4.47 20.29
CA LEU A 397 0.88 5.35 19.20
C LEU A 397 1.16 4.78 17.80
N PRO A 398 2.36 4.21 17.50
CA PRO A 398 2.59 3.55 16.23
C PRO A 398 1.64 2.40 15.94
N LEU A 399 1.33 1.57 16.95
CA LEU A 399 0.38 0.46 16.82
C LEU A 399 -1.05 0.94 16.58
N LEU A 400 -1.50 1.98 17.29
CA LEU A 400 -2.83 2.57 17.10
C LEU A 400 -2.98 3.12 15.68
N ILE A 401 -1.98 3.86 15.19
CA ILE A 401 -1.99 4.42 13.83
C ILE A 401 -2.00 3.29 12.79
N HIS A 402 -1.13 2.30 12.93
CA HIS A 402 -1.08 1.16 12.02
C HIS A 402 -2.41 0.40 11.99
N ASN A 403 -3.01 0.12 13.14
CA ASN A 403 -4.29 -0.59 13.21
C ASN A 403 -5.44 0.21 12.59
N THR A 404 -5.41 1.54 12.64
CA THR A 404 -6.40 2.38 11.95
C THR A 404 -6.35 2.18 10.44
N TYR A 405 -5.16 2.04 9.86
CA TYR A 405 -5.02 1.81 8.41
C TYR A 405 -5.33 0.38 7.96
N LYS A 406 -5.35 -0.60 8.86
CA LYS A 406 -5.77 -1.98 8.54
C LYS A 406 -7.21 -2.10 8.08
N SER A 407 -8.06 -1.13 8.37
CA SER A 407 -9.46 -1.12 7.88
C SER A 407 -9.52 -1.05 6.35
N ASP A 408 -8.61 -0.30 5.73
CA ASP A 408 -8.62 -0.01 4.30
C ASP A 408 -7.52 -0.74 3.52
N LEU A 409 -6.46 -1.19 4.22
CA LEU A 409 -5.27 -1.80 3.63
C LEU A 409 -5.01 -3.19 4.20
N GLN A 410 -4.57 -4.09 3.34
CA GLN A 410 -4.02 -5.40 3.70
C GLN A 410 -2.54 -5.23 4.07
N LEU A 411 -2.29 -4.78 5.31
CA LEU A 411 -0.94 -4.49 5.76
C LEU A 411 -0.29 -5.71 6.43
N PRO A 412 1.04 -5.86 6.28
CA PRO A 412 1.81 -6.87 7.01
C PRO A 412 1.80 -6.60 8.52
N ALA A 413 2.37 -7.54 9.29
CA ALA A 413 2.62 -7.34 10.70
C ALA A 413 3.54 -6.14 10.91
N PHE A 414 3.17 -5.25 11.86
CA PHE A 414 3.91 -4.01 12.08
C PHE A 414 5.18 -4.24 12.86
N GLU A 415 6.30 -3.74 12.37
CA GLU A 415 7.61 -3.85 13.00
C GLU A 415 7.91 -2.60 13.84
N LEU A 416 8.11 -2.80 15.14
CA LEU A 416 8.51 -1.74 16.06
C LEU A 416 10.03 -1.71 16.20
N HIS A 417 10.62 -0.55 15.94
CA HIS A 417 12.03 -0.29 16.13
C HIS A 417 12.23 0.81 17.18
N PHE A 418 13.28 0.65 18.01
CA PHE A 418 13.64 1.66 18.99
C PHE A 418 14.64 2.66 18.41
N TYR A 419 14.35 3.96 18.60
CA TYR A 419 15.15 5.06 18.05
C TYR A 419 15.81 5.87 19.18
N LEU A 420 17.02 5.48 19.58
CA LEU A 420 17.76 6.12 20.69
C LEU A 420 17.96 7.62 20.48
N GLY A 421 18.29 8.05 19.26
CA GLY A 421 18.48 9.47 18.96
C GLY A 421 17.25 10.33 19.24
N LEU A 422 16.06 9.85 18.84
CA LEU A 422 14.79 10.53 19.12
C LEU A 422 14.45 10.53 20.62
N THR A 423 14.79 9.44 21.32
CA THR A 423 14.63 9.34 22.77
C THR A 423 15.46 10.41 23.48
N LEU A 424 16.73 10.58 23.11
CA LEU A 424 17.60 11.61 23.68
C LEU A 424 17.06 13.03 23.41
N VAL A 425 16.55 13.30 22.22
CA VAL A 425 15.91 14.59 21.88
C VAL A 425 14.67 14.82 22.75
N ALA A 426 13.83 13.81 22.99
CA ALA A 426 12.66 13.94 23.87
C ALA A 426 13.05 14.28 25.31
N PHE A 427 14.08 13.62 25.86
CA PHE A 427 14.60 13.96 27.18
C PHE A 427 15.16 15.38 27.25
N LEU A 428 15.92 15.79 26.24
CA LEU A 428 16.46 17.15 26.18
C LEU A 428 15.33 18.20 26.15
N LEU A 429 14.34 18.02 25.29
CA LEU A 429 13.18 18.94 25.20
C LEU A 429 12.33 18.92 26.47
N GLY A 430 12.10 17.75 27.05
CA GLY A 430 11.39 17.62 28.32
C GLY A 430 12.11 18.36 29.46
N LEU A 431 13.43 18.17 29.58
CA LEU A 431 14.23 18.89 30.57
C LEU A 431 14.21 20.41 30.37
N LEU A 432 14.41 20.86 29.13
CA LEU A 432 14.37 22.29 28.82
C LEU A 432 12.98 22.90 29.15
N SER A 433 11.89 22.22 28.79
CA SER A 433 10.52 22.70 28.99
C SER A 433 10.10 22.73 30.47
N ALA A 434 10.72 21.95 31.35
CA ALA A 434 10.40 21.92 32.76
C ALA A 434 11.41 22.69 33.63
N VAL A 435 12.71 22.51 33.40
CA VAL A 435 13.77 23.08 34.23
C VAL A 435 13.97 24.57 33.98
N LEU A 436 13.93 25.03 32.71
CA LEU A 436 14.12 26.44 32.41
C LEU A 436 13.02 27.33 33.00
N PRO A 437 11.69 27.04 32.85
CA PRO A 437 10.63 27.79 33.51
C PRO A 437 10.72 27.72 35.02
N ALA A 438 11.02 26.54 35.60
CA ALA A 438 11.17 26.39 37.04
C ALA A 438 12.28 27.29 37.60
N PHE A 439 13.45 27.30 36.94
CA PHE A 439 14.56 28.17 37.32
C PHE A 439 14.22 29.65 37.16
N ALA A 440 13.65 30.04 36.00
CA ALA A 440 13.32 31.44 35.71
C ALA A 440 12.31 32.02 36.73
N VAL A 441 11.26 31.24 37.03
CA VAL A 441 10.23 31.68 38.00
C VAL A 441 10.80 31.73 39.42
N ALA A 442 11.51 30.68 39.85
CA ALA A 442 12.11 30.65 41.18
C ALA A 442 13.10 31.80 41.38
N LYS A 443 13.94 32.09 40.38
CA LYS A 443 14.86 33.24 40.39
C LYS A 443 14.10 34.56 40.51
N LYS A 444 13.09 34.77 39.68
CA LYS A 444 12.29 36.02 39.69
C LYS A 444 11.60 36.24 41.03
N GLU A 445 10.85 35.25 41.52
CA GLU A 445 10.07 35.40 42.75
C GLU A 445 10.93 35.48 44.02
N LEU A 446 12.06 34.82 44.09
CA LEU A 446 12.91 34.84 45.29
C LEU A 446 13.93 35.97 45.27
N TRP A 447 14.32 36.52 44.11
CA TRP A 447 15.32 37.58 44.02
C TRP A 447 14.70 38.97 43.97
N GLU A 448 13.67 39.21 43.14
CA GLU A 448 13.02 40.52 42.98
C GLU A 448 12.16 40.93 44.18
N LYS A 449 11.56 39.94 44.87
CA LYS A 449 10.71 40.23 46.06
C LYS A 449 11.43 40.10 47.41
N SER A 450 12.75 39.92 47.42
CA SER A 450 13.56 39.89 48.65
C SER A 450 13.81 41.29 49.23
N PHE A 451 13.50 42.37 48.51
CA PHE A 451 13.46 43.72 49.11
C PHE A 451 12.06 43.96 49.63
N PRO A 452 11.86 44.17 50.97
CA PRO A 452 10.57 44.59 51.48
C PRO A 452 10.24 45.93 50.86
N THR A 453 9.15 46.02 50.13
CA THR A 453 8.55 47.29 49.78
C THR A 453 8.30 48.04 51.14
N PRO A 454 8.81 49.25 51.34
CA PRO A 454 8.55 49.98 52.55
C PRO A 454 7.02 50.07 52.70
N PRO A 455 6.50 49.89 53.92
CA PRO A 455 5.04 49.98 54.18
C PRO A 455 4.54 51.22 53.52
N SER A 456 3.51 51.07 52.69
CA SER A 456 2.86 52.23 52.05
C SER A 456 2.49 53.21 53.13
N LYS A 457 2.90 54.50 52.99
CA LYS A 457 2.65 55.62 53.97
C LYS A 457 1.20 55.80 54.34
N ILE A 458 0.29 54.98 53.91
CA ILE A 458 -1.17 55.02 54.14
C ILE A 458 -1.55 54.54 55.56
N HIS A 459 -0.82 53.56 56.14
CA HIS A 459 -1.13 53.08 57.51
C HIS A 459 -0.59 53.98 58.65
N LEU A 460 0.47 54.76 58.42
CA LEU A 460 1.03 55.64 59.38
C LEU A 460 0.21 56.93 59.61
N VAL A 461 -0.67 57.34 58.71
CA VAL A 461 -1.52 58.49 58.78
C VAL A 461 -2.85 58.19 59.54
N GLN A 462 -3.22 56.90 59.61
CA GLN A 462 -4.44 56.50 60.35
C GLN A 462 -4.20 56.32 61.85
N GLU A 463 -3.03 55.97 62.33
CA GLU A 463 -2.71 55.88 63.77
C GLU A 463 -2.47 57.28 64.42
N LEU A 464 -2.02 58.27 63.63
CA LEU A 464 -1.84 59.64 64.15
C LEU A 464 -3.11 60.52 64.21
N ARG A 465 -4.26 59.96 63.78
CA ARG A 465 -5.58 60.66 63.92
C ARG A 465 -6.45 60.13 65.06
N LEU A 466 -5.94 59.19 65.87
CA LEU A 466 -6.67 58.63 67.03
C LEU A 466 -5.93 58.82 68.37
N SER A 467 -4.94 59.73 68.44
CA SER A 467 -4.34 60.18 69.72
C SER A 467 -4.64 61.60 69.95
#